data_4f1c295fdc5b62f3e22841d6e2f8757e
#
_entry.id   4f1c295fdc5b62f3e22841d6e2f8757e
#
_cell.length_a   1.000
_cell.length_b   1.000
_cell.length_c   1.000
_cell.angle_alpha   90.00
_cell.angle_beta   90.00
_cell.angle_gamma   90.00
#
_symmetry.space_group_name_H-M   'P 1'
#
loop_
_entity.id
_entity.type
_entity.pdbx_description
1 polymer ?
#
loop_
_entity_poly.entity_id
_entity_poly.type
_entity_poly.pdbx_seq_one_letter_code
_entity_poly.pdbx_strand_id
1 'polypeptide(L)'
;MLTSFNAFLDTVDSLVWGIPLIALILFTGLLLTVRLGFMQIRKLPLAVHFLTANETSGEHGEVSSFGALCVALSATIGTGNIVGVATAICAGGPGALFWMWLAALVGTATKYSECMLACKYRTVAKDGHIIGGPFYYIEKGMGQNWKWLAKLFAFFGVLVGLFGIGTFSQINGITSAIRGFFDPDSAHTVRVLGVLPEVSTSVAISGVVLTIVVALVLIGGMKRISKVAEFVVPFMAIIYVICGVAILLFNVTKIPGAFVEIFQSAFGLRAAAGGAMGAMIVAMQKGIARGIFSNEAGIGSAPIAAAAAQVEEPAQQGLVSMLGTVIDTLIICTITGLAIVITGAWKVEGLEGAAVTTRAFQDALPIPSQAAAFILMLCLCFFAFTTILGWDYYSERCLEYLTNDNQKIVSGYRWLYIFCIFIGPYMTVSAVWTIADIVNGLMALPNLVALIALNGVVVAETKKYFAKRENKISALTRS
;
A
#
# COMPACT_ATOMS: atom_id res chain seq x y z
N MET A 1 -3.78 -22.49 -23.90
CA MET A 1 -3.06 -21.19 -24.00
C MET A 1 -3.20 -20.37 -22.71
N LEU A 2 -4.36 -20.10 -22.18
CA LEU A 2 -4.56 -19.38 -20.89
C LEU A 2 -3.92 -20.09 -19.68
N THR A 3 -4.07 -21.42 -19.57
CA THR A 3 -3.44 -22.21 -18.50
C THR A 3 -1.91 -22.16 -18.53
N SER A 4 -1.31 -22.21 -19.73
CA SER A 4 0.14 -22.11 -19.88
C SER A 4 0.64 -20.69 -19.58
N PHE A 5 -0.14 -19.66 -19.87
CA PHE A 5 0.18 -18.26 -19.56
C PHE A 5 0.13 -18.01 -18.04
N ASN A 6 -0.91 -18.49 -17.36
CA ASN A 6 -0.99 -18.36 -15.91
C ASN A 6 0.16 -19.11 -15.22
N ALA A 7 0.49 -20.32 -15.63
CA ALA A 7 1.62 -21.07 -15.09
C ALA A 7 2.98 -20.36 -15.30
N PHE A 8 3.15 -19.67 -16.42
CA PHE A 8 4.31 -18.81 -16.65
C PHE A 8 4.33 -17.62 -15.67
N LEU A 9 3.22 -16.92 -15.51
CA LEU A 9 3.11 -15.81 -14.56
C LEU A 9 3.40 -16.26 -13.13
N ASP A 10 2.84 -17.39 -12.69
CA ASP A 10 3.09 -17.95 -11.36
C ASP A 10 4.56 -18.31 -11.14
N THR A 11 5.24 -18.81 -12.19
CA THR A 11 6.68 -19.07 -12.14
C THR A 11 7.49 -17.79 -11.97
N VAL A 12 7.15 -16.74 -12.72
CA VAL A 12 7.81 -15.43 -12.63
C VAL A 12 7.55 -14.79 -11.26
N ASP A 13 6.32 -14.86 -10.76
CA ASP A 13 5.94 -14.34 -9.44
C ASP A 13 6.74 -15.02 -8.33
N SER A 14 6.82 -16.35 -8.36
CA SER A 14 7.58 -17.13 -7.38
C SER A 14 9.09 -16.82 -7.41
N LEU A 15 9.62 -16.45 -8.57
CA LEU A 15 11.01 -16.01 -8.71
C LEU A 15 11.21 -14.60 -8.14
N VAL A 16 10.32 -13.67 -8.46
CA VAL A 16 10.38 -12.26 -8.01
C VAL A 16 10.19 -12.17 -6.50
N TRP A 17 9.13 -12.78 -5.96
CA TRP A 17 8.85 -12.83 -4.52
C TRP A 17 9.53 -14.01 -3.80
N GLY A 18 10.58 -14.52 -4.39
CA GLY A 18 11.42 -15.55 -3.78
C GLY A 18 12.21 -15.03 -2.57
N ILE A 19 12.89 -15.97 -1.91
CA ILE A 19 13.74 -15.69 -0.72
C ILE A 19 14.69 -14.49 -0.92
N PRO A 20 15.33 -14.29 -2.11
CA PRO A 20 16.26 -13.17 -2.28
C PRO A 20 15.64 -11.78 -2.09
N LEU A 21 14.47 -11.51 -2.68
CA LEU A 21 13.81 -10.22 -2.52
C LEU A 21 13.31 -10.02 -1.08
N ILE A 22 12.71 -11.04 -0.48
CA ILE A 22 12.23 -11.00 0.91
C ILE A 22 13.41 -10.73 1.86
N ALA A 23 14.52 -11.43 1.68
CA ALA A 23 15.74 -11.21 2.46
C ALA A 23 16.28 -9.78 2.29
N LEU A 24 16.30 -9.26 1.06
CA LEU A 24 16.74 -7.89 0.77
C LEU A 24 15.86 -6.84 1.45
N ILE A 25 14.54 -7.03 1.43
CA ILE A 25 13.58 -6.13 2.09
C ILE A 25 13.79 -6.13 3.61
N LEU A 26 13.82 -7.32 4.22
CA LEU A 26 14.02 -7.45 5.66
C LEU A 26 15.40 -6.93 6.08
N PHE A 27 16.44 -7.24 5.32
CA PHE A 27 17.80 -6.75 5.57
C PHE A 27 17.86 -5.22 5.52
N THR A 28 17.28 -4.61 4.48
CA THR A 28 17.25 -3.14 4.35
C THR A 28 16.50 -2.49 5.51
N GLY A 29 15.33 -3.01 5.85
CA GLY A 29 14.54 -2.50 6.98
C GLY A 29 15.25 -2.67 8.33
N LEU A 30 15.90 -3.82 8.56
CA LEU A 30 16.67 -4.08 9.77
C LEU A 30 17.92 -3.19 9.84
N LEU A 31 18.66 -3.06 8.74
CA LEU A 31 19.82 -2.17 8.64
C LEU A 31 19.46 -0.74 9.01
N LEU A 32 18.38 -0.20 8.44
CA LEU A 32 17.90 1.15 8.73
C LEU A 32 17.40 1.27 10.17
N THR A 33 16.66 0.29 10.66
CA THR A 33 16.17 0.24 12.06
C THR A 33 17.35 0.34 13.05
N VAL A 34 18.37 -0.47 12.88
CA VAL A 34 19.55 -0.49 13.77
C VAL A 34 20.36 0.80 13.64
N ARG A 35 20.64 1.26 12.41
CA ARG A 35 21.42 2.49 12.18
C ARG A 35 20.74 3.76 12.65
N LEU A 36 19.41 3.79 12.66
CA LEU A 36 18.60 4.88 13.19
C LEU A 36 18.29 4.73 14.69
N GLY A 37 18.78 3.67 15.35
CA GLY A 37 18.61 3.44 16.77
C GLY A 37 17.14 3.22 17.17
N PHE A 38 16.41 2.40 16.40
CA PHE A 38 14.98 2.09 16.62
C PHE A 38 14.10 3.36 16.65
N MET A 39 14.41 4.31 15.80
CA MET A 39 13.74 5.62 15.75
C MET A 39 12.23 5.50 15.56
N GLN A 40 11.78 4.58 14.74
CA GLN A 40 10.36 4.33 14.46
C GLN A 40 9.54 4.00 15.72
N ILE A 41 10.18 3.50 16.78
CA ILE A 41 9.55 3.28 18.09
C ILE A 41 9.75 4.51 18.98
N ARG A 42 10.99 4.98 19.12
CA ARG A 42 11.37 6.07 20.05
C ARG A 42 10.77 7.42 19.67
N LYS A 43 10.56 7.68 18.40
CA LYS A 43 10.07 8.97 17.88
C LYS A 43 8.64 8.90 17.34
N LEU A 44 7.93 7.79 17.58
CA LEU A 44 6.52 7.66 17.19
C LEU A 44 5.63 8.76 17.79
N PRO A 45 5.75 9.14 19.08
CA PRO A 45 4.96 10.24 19.65
C PRO A 45 5.23 11.57 18.95
N LEU A 46 6.48 11.82 18.55
CA LEU A 46 6.85 13.02 17.81
C LEU A 46 6.25 13.03 16.41
N ALA A 47 6.21 11.89 15.74
CA ALA A 47 5.57 11.76 14.42
C ALA A 47 4.07 12.07 14.50
N VAL A 48 3.39 11.55 15.52
CA VAL A 48 1.96 11.83 15.77
C VAL A 48 1.76 13.32 16.08
N HIS A 49 2.65 13.94 16.85
CA HIS A 49 2.60 15.38 17.13
C HIS A 49 2.67 16.21 15.84
N PHE A 50 3.61 15.90 14.92
CA PHE A 50 3.69 16.61 13.63
C PHE A 50 2.46 16.42 12.75
N LEU A 51 1.84 15.23 12.81
CA LEU A 51 0.60 14.95 12.09
C LEU A 51 -0.55 15.83 12.60
N THR A 52 -0.69 15.95 13.93
CA THR A 52 -1.80 16.70 14.57
C THR A 52 -1.58 18.21 14.53
N ALA A 53 -0.34 18.67 14.63
CA ALA A 53 -0.01 20.10 14.56
C ALA A 53 -0.15 20.67 13.14
N ASN A 54 -0.09 19.81 12.12
CA ASN A 54 -0.19 20.16 10.68
C ASN A 54 0.62 21.41 10.32
N GLU A 55 1.82 21.54 10.88
CA GLU A 55 2.71 22.68 10.66
C GLU A 55 3.17 22.70 9.20
N THR A 56 2.73 23.68 8.44
CA THR A 56 3.29 24.02 7.13
C THR A 56 4.48 24.96 7.36
N SER A 57 5.69 24.42 7.30
CA SER A 57 6.91 25.18 7.67
C SER A 57 7.82 25.50 6.48
N GLY A 58 7.41 25.28 5.24
CA GLY A 58 8.27 25.46 4.07
C GLY A 58 7.69 26.38 3.01
N GLU A 59 8.56 27.18 2.38
CA GLU A 59 8.19 27.99 1.20
C GLU A 59 7.97 27.12 -0.06
N HIS A 60 8.52 25.89 -0.08
CA HIS A 60 8.50 24.99 -1.21
C HIS A 60 7.68 23.73 -0.91
N GLY A 61 6.65 23.47 -1.70
CA GLY A 61 5.75 22.32 -1.61
C GLY A 61 4.39 22.66 -2.21
N GLU A 62 3.60 21.63 -2.54
CA GLU A 62 2.27 21.78 -3.16
C GLU A 62 1.15 21.50 -2.17
N VAL A 63 1.41 20.66 -1.18
CA VAL A 63 0.43 20.17 -0.20
C VAL A 63 1.02 20.17 1.21
N SER A 64 0.16 20.22 2.23
CA SER A 64 0.59 20.08 3.62
C SER A 64 1.22 18.70 3.90
N SER A 65 1.99 18.57 5.00
CA SER A 65 2.50 17.26 5.44
C SER A 65 1.39 16.24 5.65
N PHE A 66 0.25 16.69 6.18
CA PHE A 66 -0.96 15.87 6.32
C PHE A 66 -1.52 15.47 4.95
N GLY A 67 -1.65 16.41 4.01
CA GLY A 67 -2.11 16.14 2.66
C GLY A 67 -1.21 15.13 1.93
N ALA A 68 0.12 15.28 2.02
CA ALA A 68 1.07 14.33 1.46
C ALA A 68 0.94 12.93 2.09
N LEU A 69 0.71 12.84 3.41
CA LEU A 69 0.42 11.57 4.07
C LEU A 69 -0.91 10.99 3.60
N CYS A 70 -1.97 11.79 3.47
CA CYS A 70 -3.27 11.32 2.98
C CYS A 70 -3.17 10.78 1.55
N VAL A 71 -2.40 11.43 0.67
CA VAL A 71 -2.14 10.90 -0.68
C VAL A 71 -1.34 9.59 -0.61
N ALA A 72 -0.34 9.50 0.26
CA ALA A 72 0.37 8.24 0.47
C ALA A 72 -0.53 7.13 1.03
N LEU A 73 -1.37 7.45 2.03
CA LEU A 73 -2.35 6.50 2.58
C LEU A 73 -3.45 6.14 1.57
N SER A 74 -3.83 7.07 0.69
CA SER A 74 -4.81 6.76 -0.36
C SER A 74 -4.29 5.69 -1.32
N ALA A 75 -2.99 5.68 -1.60
CA ALA A 75 -2.37 4.66 -2.44
C ALA A 75 -2.18 3.32 -1.71
N THR A 76 -1.91 3.34 -0.40
CA THR A 76 -1.58 2.15 0.39
C THR A 76 -2.82 1.45 0.97
N ILE A 77 -3.77 2.21 1.54
CA ILE A 77 -5.00 1.63 2.12
C ILE A 77 -5.97 1.27 0.99
N GLY A 78 -5.92 0.02 0.55
CA GLY A 78 -6.65 -0.48 -0.60
C GLY A 78 -7.18 -1.90 -0.41
N THR A 79 -7.30 -2.62 -1.51
CA THR A 79 -7.67 -4.04 -1.47
C THR A 79 -6.67 -4.88 -0.67
N GLY A 80 -5.42 -4.44 -0.54
CA GLY A 80 -4.38 -5.11 0.25
C GLY A 80 -4.78 -5.36 1.70
N ASN A 81 -5.42 -4.37 2.34
CA ASN A 81 -5.82 -4.43 3.75
C ASN A 81 -6.99 -5.39 4.04
N ILE A 82 -7.82 -5.66 3.06
CA ILE A 82 -9.04 -6.48 3.20
C ILE A 82 -8.84 -7.82 2.48
N VAL A 83 -8.60 -7.78 1.18
CA VAL A 83 -8.42 -8.96 0.33
C VAL A 83 -7.04 -9.58 0.52
N GLY A 84 -5.98 -8.74 0.56
CA GLY A 84 -4.61 -9.19 0.69
C GLY A 84 -4.33 -9.92 2.01
N VAL A 85 -4.85 -9.39 3.13
CA VAL A 85 -4.72 -10.05 4.46
C VAL A 85 -5.44 -11.40 4.46
N ALA A 86 -6.66 -11.46 3.92
CA ALA A 86 -7.41 -12.71 3.81
C ALA A 86 -6.65 -13.74 2.97
N THR A 87 -6.13 -13.33 1.80
CA THR A 87 -5.36 -14.19 0.92
C THR A 87 -4.07 -14.70 1.58
N ALA A 88 -3.38 -13.83 2.35
CA ALA A 88 -2.18 -14.23 3.10
C ALA A 88 -2.50 -15.31 4.14
N ILE A 89 -3.59 -15.12 4.91
CA ILE A 89 -4.01 -16.06 5.96
C ILE A 89 -4.53 -17.38 5.35
N CYS A 90 -5.30 -17.33 4.28
CA CYS A 90 -5.76 -18.55 3.59
C CYS A 90 -4.60 -19.37 3.02
N ALA A 91 -3.60 -18.72 2.42
CA ALA A 91 -2.48 -19.39 1.78
C ALA A 91 -1.34 -19.77 2.77
N GLY A 92 -1.08 -18.95 3.78
CA GLY A 92 0.04 -19.10 4.72
C GLY A 92 -0.38 -19.47 6.14
N GLY A 93 -1.69 -19.65 6.39
CA GLY A 93 -2.22 -19.79 7.75
C GLY A 93 -2.21 -18.50 8.56
N PRO A 94 -2.76 -18.50 9.79
CA PRO A 94 -2.78 -17.35 10.69
C PRO A 94 -1.41 -16.73 10.97
N GLY A 95 -0.34 -17.52 10.88
CA GLY A 95 1.05 -17.09 11.05
C GLY A 95 1.52 -16.04 10.05
N ALA A 96 0.88 -15.94 8.89
CA ALA A 96 1.16 -14.89 7.91
C ALA A 96 1.00 -13.49 8.53
N LEU A 97 0.04 -13.29 9.45
CA LEU A 97 -0.17 -12.01 10.13
C LEU A 97 1.02 -11.61 11.01
N PHE A 98 1.66 -12.56 11.70
CA PHE A 98 2.89 -12.29 12.45
C PHE A 98 4.01 -11.76 11.55
N TRP A 99 4.21 -12.39 10.40
CA TRP A 99 5.24 -11.97 9.45
C TRP A 99 4.92 -10.64 8.77
N MET A 100 3.62 -10.31 8.60
CA MET A 100 3.19 -8.96 8.19
C MET A 100 3.58 -7.91 9.25
N TRP A 101 3.37 -8.17 10.54
CA TRP A 101 3.77 -7.26 11.63
C TRP A 101 5.27 -7.05 11.66
N LEU A 102 6.05 -8.12 11.52
CA LEU A 102 7.51 -8.03 11.53
C LEU A 102 8.01 -7.19 10.34
N ALA A 103 7.49 -7.44 9.13
CA ALA A 103 7.80 -6.67 7.94
C ALA A 103 7.42 -5.19 8.11
N ALA A 104 6.24 -4.89 8.66
CA ALA A 104 5.80 -3.52 8.92
C ALA A 104 6.67 -2.80 9.94
N LEU A 105 7.09 -3.49 11.01
CA LEU A 105 7.94 -2.90 12.05
C LEU A 105 9.28 -2.42 11.48
N VAL A 106 9.96 -3.25 10.69
CA VAL A 106 11.21 -2.85 10.03
C VAL A 106 10.94 -1.95 8.83
N GLY A 107 9.83 -2.15 8.13
CA GLY A 107 9.37 -1.34 7.02
C GLY A 107 9.07 0.12 7.41
N THR A 108 8.69 0.37 8.66
CA THR A 108 8.48 1.74 9.16
C THR A 108 9.75 2.59 9.11
N ALA A 109 10.93 2.01 9.42
CA ALA A 109 12.22 2.69 9.26
C ALA A 109 12.59 2.88 7.77
N THR A 110 12.21 1.92 6.93
CA THR A 110 12.34 2.03 5.48
C THR A 110 11.51 3.20 4.94
N LYS A 111 10.23 3.26 5.32
CA LYS A 111 9.30 4.33 4.91
C LYS A 111 9.80 5.72 5.34
N TYR A 112 10.30 5.86 6.57
CA TYR A 112 10.97 7.08 7.01
C TYR A 112 12.09 7.49 6.08
N SER A 113 12.99 6.54 5.79
CA SER A 113 14.21 6.79 5.05
C SER A 113 13.95 7.18 3.59
N GLU A 114 13.07 6.45 2.91
CA GLU A 114 12.73 6.73 1.52
C GLU A 114 12.00 8.07 1.35
N CYS A 115 11.07 8.40 2.24
CA CYS A 115 10.35 9.68 2.19
C CYS A 115 11.24 10.88 2.54
N MET A 116 12.14 10.72 3.52
CA MET A 116 13.14 11.73 3.85
C MET A 116 14.10 11.99 2.68
N LEU A 117 14.61 10.94 2.03
CA LEU A 117 15.46 11.07 0.84
C LEU A 117 14.72 11.75 -0.32
N ALA A 118 13.44 11.45 -0.54
CA ALA A 118 12.65 12.08 -1.58
C ALA A 118 12.51 13.59 -1.36
N CYS A 119 12.25 14.03 -0.13
CA CYS A 119 12.23 15.46 0.21
C CYS A 119 13.60 16.13 0.07
N LYS A 120 14.70 15.43 0.44
CA LYS A 120 16.06 15.95 0.31
C LYS A 120 16.48 16.17 -1.14
N TYR A 121 16.14 15.25 -2.03
CA TYR A 121 16.60 15.26 -3.43
C TYR A 121 15.53 15.73 -4.42
N ARG A 122 14.40 16.25 -3.93
CA ARG A 122 13.33 16.80 -4.79
C ARG A 122 13.82 17.91 -5.70
N THR A 123 13.09 18.18 -6.76
CA THR A 123 13.38 19.25 -7.72
C THR A 123 12.10 19.98 -8.10
N VAL A 124 12.25 21.14 -8.69
CA VAL A 124 11.14 21.92 -9.24
C VAL A 124 11.09 21.67 -10.75
N ALA A 125 9.94 21.31 -11.27
CA ALA A 125 9.69 21.16 -12.70
C ALA A 125 9.63 22.52 -13.40
N LYS A 126 9.55 22.53 -14.73
CA LYS A 126 9.52 23.75 -15.54
C LYS A 126 8.29 24.63 -15.30
N ASP A 127 7.19 24.02 -14.93
CA ASP A 127 5.92 24.69 -14.61
C ASP A 127 5.78 25.06 -13.12
N GLY A 128 6.81 24.82 -12.32
CA GLY A 128 6.88 25.17 -10.90
C GLY A 128 6.37 24.10 -9.93
N HIS A 129 5.84 22.96 -10.40
CA HIS A 129 5.44 21.90 -9.50
C HIS A 129 6.64 21.11 -8.95
N ILE A 130 6.45 20.46 -7.81
CA ILE A 130 7.51 19.70 -7.13
C ILE A 130 7.53 18.25 -7.63
N ILE A 131 8.70 17.80 -8.04
CA ILE A 131 8.94 16.41 -8.42
C ILE A 131 10.00 15.81 -7.50
N GLY A 132 9.73 14.61 -6.98
CA GLY A 132 10.66 13.84 -6.17
C GLY A 132 10.28 12.38 -6.15
N GLY A 133 11.14 11.58 -5.55
CA GLY A 133 10.94 10.13 -5.46
C GLY A 133 12.25 9.37 -5.67
N PRO A 134 12.19 8.02 -5.73
CA PRO A 134 13.38 7.18 -5.86
C PRO A 134 14.24 7.51 -7.08
N PHE A 135 13.62 7.81 -8.21
CA PHE A 135 14.36 8.16 -9.43
C PHE A 135 15.28 9.38 -9.23
N TYR A 136 14.89 10.36 -8.40
CA TYR A 136 15.76 11.52 -8.12
C TYR A 136 16.83 11.24 -7.08
N TYR A 137 16.52 10.51 -5.98
CA TYR A 137 17.61 10.22 -5.05
C TYR A 137 18.56 9.12 -5.55
N ILE A 138 18.14 8.26 -6.50
CA ILE A 138 19.04 7.38 -7.23
C ILE A 138 19.97 8.23 -8.12
N GLU A 139 19.43 9.09 -8.99
CA GLU A 139 20.22 9.87 -9.94
C GLU A 139 21.12 10.91 -9.25
N LYS A 140 20.59 11.68 -8.27
CA LYS A 140 21.32 12.77 -7.60
C LYS A 140 22.11 12.28 -6.38
N GLY A 141 21.58 11.33 -5.62
CA GLY A 141 22.19 10.85 -4.38
C GLY A 141 23.30 9.81 -4.62
N MET A 142 23.07 8.86 -5.54
CA MET A 142 24.07 7.86 -5.91
C MET A 142 25.00 8.32 -7.05
N GLY A 143 24.58 9.34 -7.82
CA GLY A 143 25.33 9.93 -8.93
C GLY A 143 24.83 9.51 -10.31
N GLN A 144 25.27 10.26 -11.34
CA GLN A 144 24.78 10.11 -12.72
C GLN A 144 25.02 8.72 -13.33
N ASN A 145 26.02 8.00 -12.87
CA ASN A 145 26.28 6.63 -13.32
C ASN A 145 25.13 5.66 -13.00
N TRP A 146 24.27 6.01 -12.04
CA TRP A 146 23.13 5.21 -11.61
C TRP A 146 21.80 5.63 -12.26
N LYS A 147 21.84 6.57 -13.22
CA LYS A 147 20.65 7.04 -13.92
C LYS A 147 19.85 5.92 -14.61
N TRP A 148 20.51 4.86 -15.06
CA TRP A 148 19.85 3.69 -15.62
C TRP A 148 18.95 3.00 -14.60
N LEU A 149 19.39 2.90 -13.33
CA LEU A 149 18.61 2.32 -12.24
C LEU A 149 17.39 3.20 -11.90
N ALA A 150 17.57 4.54 -11.92
CA ALA A 150 16.47 5.49 -11.75
C ALA A 150 15.42 5.35 -12.86
N LYS A 151 15.83 5.19 -14.12
CA LYS A 151 14.92 4.93 -15.24
C LYS A 151 14.22 3.59 -15.12
N LEU A 152 14.92 2.55 -14.65
CA LEU A 152 14.35 1.23 -14.42
C LEU A 152 13.25 1.28 -13.34
N PHE A 153 13.51 1.99 -12.22
CA PHE A 153 12.51 2.24 -11.19
C PHE A 153 11.27 2.93 -11.78
N ALA A 154 11.47 4.04 -12.50
CA ALA A 154 10.37 4.81 -13.06
C ALA A 154 9.57 4.01 -14.11
N PHE A 155 10.23 3.18 -14.91
CA PHE A 155 9.58 2.28 -15.85
C PHE A 155 8.65 1.28 -15.13
N PHE A 156 9.13 0.62 -14.06
CA PHE A 156 8.29 -0.25 -13.28
C PHE A 156 7.15 0.52 -12.58
N GLY A 157 7.40 1.75 -12.11
CA GLY A 157 6.36 2.58 -11.52
C GLY A 157 5.20 2.88 -12.48
N VAL A 158 5.49 3.10 -13.76
CA VAL A 158 4.47 3.24 -14.81
C VAL A 158 3.68 1.94 -15.00
N LEU A 159 4.37 0.79 -15.02
CA LEU A 159 3.70 -0.52 -15.16
C LEU A 159 2.85 -0.88 -13.96
N VAL A 160 3.29 -0.57 -12.73
CA VAL A 160 2.50 -0.79 -11.51
C VAL A 160 1.21 0.03 -11.53
N GLY A 161 1.28 1.28 -11.99
CA GLY A 161 0.08 2.10 -12.20
C GLY A 161 -0.89 1.45 -13.19
N LEU A 162 -0.42 1.07 -14.39
CA LEU A 162 -1.29 0.57 -15.47
C LEU A 162 -1.81 -0.86 -15.23
N PHE A 163 -0.98 -1.76 -14.73
CA PHE A 163 -1.26 -3.20 -14.71
C PHE A 163 -1.18 -3.82 -13.30
N GLY A 164 -0.75 -3.04 -12.31
CA GLY A 164 -0.51 -3.51 -10.96
C GLY A 164 -1.58 -3.07 -9.96
N ILE A 165 -1.10 -2.58 -8.82
CA ILE A 165 -1.92 -2.09 -7.70
C ILE A 165 -2.80 -0.90 -8.13
N GLY A 166 -2.36 -0.10 -9.10
CA GLY A 166 -3.01 1.16 -9.45
C GLY A 166 -4.38 1.02 -10.10
N THR A 167 -4.62 -0.04 -10.88
CA THR A 167 -5.85 -0.17 -11.69
C THR A 167 -6.55 -1.49 -11.48
N PHE A 168 -6.08 -2.56 -12.12
CA PHE A 168 -6.81 -3.81 -12.29
C PHE A 168 -7.19 -4.49 -10.99
N SER A 169 -6.27 -4.57 -10.01
CA SER A 169 -6.55 -5.21 -8.72
C SER A 169 -7.59 -4.45 -7.90
N GLN A 170 -7.56 -3.11 -7.97
CA GLN A 170 -8.50 -2.29 -7.22
C GLN A 170 -9.90 -2.32 -7.84
N ILE A 171 -9.99 -2.06 -9.14
CA ILE A 171 -11.31 -2.05 -9.82
C ILE A 171 -11.98 -3.42 -9.78
N ASN A 172 -11.20 -4.49 -9.93
CA ASN A 172 -11.70 -5.85 -9.80
C ASN A 172 -12.16 -6.14 -8.35
N GLY A 173 -11.41 -5.69 -7.34
CA GLY A 173 -11.80 -5.79 -5.94
C GLY A 173 -13.13 -5.08 -5.65
N ILE A 174 -13.32 -3.85 -6.13
CA ILE A 174 -14.56 -3.09 -5.98
C ILE A 174 -15.73 -3.80 -6.64
N THR A 175 -15.59 -4.13 -7.93
CA THR A 175 -16.69 -4.72 -8.70
C THR A 175 -17.07 -6.11 -8.21
N SER A 176 -16.10 -6.90 -7.72
CA SER A 176 -16.34 -8.19 -7.08
C SER A 176 -17.08 -8.04 -5.75
N ALA A 177 -16.73 -7.04 -4.93
CA ALA A 177 -17.43 -6.78 -3.67
C ALA A 177 -18.88 -6.33 -3.90
N ILE A 178 -19.10 -5.45 -4.89
CA ILE A 178 -20.44 -4.99 -5.28
C ILE A 178 -21.27 -6.16 -5.80
N ARG A 179 -20.70 -7.01 -6.67
CA ARG A 179 -21.35 -8.23 -7.14
C ARG A 179 -21.71 -9.14 -5.98
N GLY A 180 -20.77 -9.43 -5.09
CA GLY A 180 -21.00 -10.33 -3.94
C GLY A 180 -22.11 -9.85 -3.01
N PHE A 181 -22.39 -8.53 -2.97
CA PHE A 181 -23.46 -7.97 -2.15
C PHE A 181 -24.81 -7.85 -2.88
N PHE A 182 -24.82 -7.35 -4.13
CA PHE A 182 -26.06 -7.03 -4.87
C PHE A 182 -26.51 -8.14 -5.82
N ASP A 183 -25.59 -8.99 -6.29
CA ASP A 183 -25.90 -10.04 -7.29
C ASP A 183 -24.97 -11.27 -7.09
N PRO A 184 -25.04 -11.91 -5.89
CA PRO A 184 -24.15 -13.02 -5.54
C PRO A 184 -24.27 -14.20 -6.52
N ASP A 185 -25.46 -14.46 -7.02
CA ASP A 185 -25.76 -15.56 -7.93
C ASP A 185 -25.49 -15.24 -9.40
N SER A 186 -25.09 -14.00 -9.71
CA SER A 186 -24.89 -13.50 -11.10
C SER A 186 -26.10 -13.78 -12.00
N ALA A 187 -27.31 -13.57 -11.45
CA ALA A 187 -28.57 -13.91 -12.11
C ALA A 187 -28.80 -13.14 -13.43
N HIS A 188 -28.21 -11.96 -13.54
CA HIS A 188 -28.32 -11.13 -14.75
C HIS A 188 -26.92 -10.85 -15.29
N THR A 189 -26.63 -11.32 -16.48
CA THR A 189 -25.37 -11.09 -17.18
C THR A 189 -25.55 -10.20 -18.39
N VAL A 190 -24.49 -9.45 -18.73
CA VAL A 190 -24.45 -8.55 -19.87
C VAL A 190 -23.09 -8.63 -20.56
N ARG A 191 -23.09 -8.53 -21.88
CA ARG A 191 -21.88 -8.39 -22.68
C ARG A 191 -21.72 -6.94 -23.10
N VAL A 192 -20.78 -6.26 -22.49
CA VAL A 192 -20.51 -4.85 -22.78
C VAL A 192 -19.79 -4.71 -24.13
N LEU A 193 -20.24 -3.75 -24.94
CA LEU A 193 -19.73 -3.48 -26.32
C LEU A 193 -19.77 -4.68 -27.27
N GLY A 194 -20.43 -5.77 -26.92
CA GLY A 194 -20.54 -7.00 -27.74
C GLY A 194 -19.24 -7.80 -27.91
N VAL A 195 -18.09 -7.28 -27.45
CA VAL A 195 -16.75 -7.89 -27.60
C VAL A 195 -16.09 -8.28 -26.29
N LEU A 196 -16.47 -7.64 -25.17
CA LEU A 196 -15.94 -7.96 -23.86
C LEU A 196 -16.56 -9.25 -23.30
N PRO A 197 -15.88 -9.93 -22.36
CA PRO A 197 -16.44 -11.09 -21.66
C PRO A 197 -17.79 -10.77 -21.04
N GLU A 198 -18.63 -11.78 -20.94
CA GLU A 198 -19.92 -11.69 -20.25
C GLU A 198 -19.70 -11.62 -18.75
N VAL A 199 -20.28 -10.60 -18.11
CA VAL A 199 -20.14 -10.34 -16.67
C VAL A 199 -21.51 -10.03 -16.06
N SER A 200 -21.62 -10.13 -14.74
CA SER A 200 -22.84 -9.70 -14.03
C SER A 200 -23.14 -8.23 -14.33
N THR A 201 -24.41 -7.88 -14.45
CA THR A 201 -24.89 -6.52 -14.71
C THR A 201 -24.39 -5.56 -13.62
N SER A 202 -24.29 -6.00 -12.36
CA SER A 202 -23.74 -5.20 -11.25
C SER A 202 -22.27 -4.84 -11.47
N VAL A 203 -21.46 -5.77 -12.02
CA VAL A 203 -20.05 -5.53 -12.38
C VAL A 203 -19.95 -4.51 -13.51
N ALA A 204 -20.75 -4.65 -14.55
CA ALA A 204 -20.74 -3.72 -15.69
C ALA A 204 -21.13 -2.29 -15.27
N ILE A 205 -22.23 -2.14 -14.54
CA ILE A 205 -22.70 -0.83 -14.06
C ILE A 205 -21.67 -0.18 -13.13
N SER A 206 -21.19 -0.92 -12.12
CA SER A 206 -20.22 -0.40 -11.16
C SER A 206 -18.89 -0.02 -11.84
N GLY A 207 -18.42 -0.82 -12.82
CA GLY A 207 -17.23 -0.53 -13.61
C GLY A 207 -17.33 0.79 -14.38
N VAL A 208 -18.47 1.02 -15.06
CA VAL A 208 -18.72 2.27 -15.80
C VAL A 208 -18.81 3.47 -14.84
N VAL A 209 -19.60 3.36 -13.77
CA VAL A 209 -19.77 4.44 -12.78
C VAL A 209 -18.42 4.82 -12.15
N LEU A 210 -17.63 3.83 -11.73
CA LEU A 210 -16.31 4.06 -11.15
C LEU A 210 -15.35 4.71 -12.15
N THR A 211 -15.36 4.27 -13.40
CA THR A 211 -14.54 4.88 -14.46
C THR A 211 -14.86 6.37 -14.60
N ILE A 212 -16.15 6.74 -14.63
CA ILE A 212 -16.57 8.13 -14.74
C ILE A 212 -16.13 8.94 -13.50
N VAL A 213 -16.37 8.41 -12.29
CA VAL A 213 -16.01 9.10 -11.04
C VAL A 213 -14.50 9.31 -10.93
N VAL A 214 -13.72 8.27 -11.26
CA VAL A 214 -12.25 8.38 -11.27
C VAL A 214 -11.80 9.41 -12.31
N ALA A 215 -12.30 9.36 -13.54
CA ALA A 215 -11.96 10.32 -14.59
C ALA A 215 -12.21 11.77 -14.15
N LEU A 216 -13.35 12.04 -13.50
CA LEU A 216 -13.69 13.37 -12.98
C LEU A 216 -12.68 13.88 -11.96
N VAL A 217 -12.11 13.00 -11.14
CA VAL A 217 -11.09 13.38 -10.14
C VAL A 217 -9.74 13.57 -10.81
N LEU A 218 -9.28 12.62 -11.64
CA LEU A 218 -7.96 12.62 -12.26
C LEU A 218 -7.73 13.83 -13.19
N ILE A 219 -8.75 14.24 -13.95
CA ILE A 219 -8.67 15.44 -14.81
C ILE A 219 -8.36 16.71 -13.99
N GLY A 220 -8.68 16.73 -12.68
CA GLY A 220 -8.37 17.85 -11.79
C GLY A 220 -6.94 17.87 -11.24
N GLY A 221 -6.13 16.84 -11.54
CA GLY A 221 -4.72 16.74 -11.15
C GLY A 221 -4.49 16.63 -9.63
N MET A 222 -3.22 16.77 -9.23
CA MET A 222 -2.76 16.56 -7.84
C MET A 222 -3.59 17.29 -6.78
N LYS A 223 -3.94 18.56 -7.00
CA LYS A 223 -4.72 19.34 -6.03
C LYS A 223 -6.11 18.77 -5.76
N ARG A 224 -6.75 18.18 -6.78
CA ARG A 224 -8.06 17.54 -6.60
C ARG A 224 -7.91 16.16 -5.96
N ILE A 225 -6.90 15.39 -6.36
CA ILE A 225 -6.58 14.10 -5.75
C ILE A 225 -6.30 14.28 -4.25
N SER A 226 -5.45 15.25 -3.86
CA SER A 226 -5.14 15.55 -2.45
C SER A 226 -6.39 15.91 -1.65
N LYS A 227 -7.26 16.80 -2.17
CA LYS A 227 -8.51 17.18 -1.49
C LYS A 227 -9.46 15.98 -1.29
N VAL A 228 -9.58 15.12 -2.30
CA VAL A 228 -10.39 13.90 -2.18
C VAL A 228 -9.76 12.94 -1.16
N ALA A 229 -8.45 12.75 -1.20
CA ALA A 229 -7.74 11.90 -0.25
C ALA A 229 -7.83 12.41 1.19
N GLU A 230 -7.65 13.72 1.42
CA GLU A 230 -7.77 14.36 2.75
C GLU A 230 -9.14 14.18 3.39
N PHE A 231 -10.19 14.04 2.59
CA PHE A 231 -11.54 13.79 3.09
C PHE A 231 -11.86 12.30 3.20
N VAL A 232 -11.62 11.53 2.12
CA VAL A 232 -12.04 10.13 2.04
C VAL A 232 -11.19 9.23 2.92
N VAL A 233 -9.86 9.43 2.97
CA VAL A 233 -8.96 8.53 3.71
C VAL A 233 -9.23 8.53 5.21
N PRO A 234 -9.31 9.67 5.92
CA PRO A 234 -9.67 9.65 7.33
C PRO A 234 -11.07 9.07 7.58
N PHE A 235 -12.05 9.43 6.73
CA PHE A 235 -13.41 8.93 6.84
C PHE A 235 -13.50 7.41 6.77
N MET A 236 -12.88 6.82 5.73
CA MET A 236 -12.89 5.36 5.55
C MET A 236 -12.10 4.63 6.65
N ALA A 237 -10.95 5.19 7.06
CA ALA A 237 -10.12 4.61 8.12
C ALA A 237 -10.85 4.62 9.47
N ILE A 238 -11.53 5.71 9.81
CA ILE A 238 -12.30 5.83 11.06
C ILE A 238 -13.43 4.80 11.09
N ILE A 239 -14.21 4.66 10.03
CA ILE A 239 -15.31 3.67 9.96
C ILE A 239 -14.74 2.27 10.15
N TYR A 240 -13.65 1.94 9.44
CA TYR A 240 -13.04 0.62 9.52
C TYR A 240 -12.49 0.33 10.93
N VAL A 241 -11.82 1.30 11.54
CA VAL A 241 -11.29 1.18 12.90
C VAL A 241 -12.42 1.05 13.93
N ILE A 242 -13.53 1.79 13.80
CA ILE A 242 -14.70 1.65 14.68
C ILE A 242 -15.25 0.21 14.59
N CYS A 243 -15.45 -0.32 13.39
CA CYS A 243 -15.89 -1.70 13.20
C CYS A 243 -14.88 -2.69 13.82
N GLY A 244 -13.58 -2.47 13.61
CA GLY A 244 -12.52 -3.30 14.17
C GLY A 244 -12.51 -3.30 15.69
N VAL A 245 -12.60 -2.12 16.30
CA VAL A 245 -12.69 -2.00 17.76
C VAL A 245 -13.94 -2.70 18.30
N ALA A 246 -15.08 -2.56 17.62
CA ALA A 246 -16.30 -3.29 17.97
C ALA A 246 -16.07 -4.81 17.92
N ILE A 247 -15.49 -5.34 16.83
CA ILE A 247 -15.15 -6.77 16.70
C ILE A 247 -14.30 -7.22 17.90
N LEU A 248 -13.25 -6.48 18.24
CA LEU A 248 -12.33 -6.85 19.32
C LEU A 248 -13.02 -6.79 20.70
N LEU A 249 -13.84 -5.78 20.97
CA LEU A 249 -14.54 -5.63 22.23
C LEU A 249 -15.58 -6.76 22.44
N PHE A 250 -16.37 -7.07 21.42
CA PHE A 250 -17.38 -8.12 21.51
C PHE A 250 -16.81 -9.55 21.49
N ASN A 251 -15.56 -9.71 21.08
CA ASN A 251 -14.87 -11.00 21.04
C ASN A 251 -13.61 -11.02 21.95
N VAL A 252 -13.52 -10.20 22.97
CA VAL A 252 -12.33 -10.04 23.83
C VAL A 252 -11.81 -11.37 24.39
N THR A 253 -12.71 -12.29 24.74
CA THR A 253 -12.35 -13.61 25.27
C THR A 253 -11.64 -14.52 24.28
N LYS A 254 -11.83 -14.30 22.98
CA LYS A 254 -11.20 -15.08 21.90
C LYS A 254 -9.82 -14.51 21.50
N ILE A 255 -9.52 -13.26 21.84
CA ILE A 255 -8.28 -12.57 21.44
C ILE A 255 -7.03 -13.34 21.89
N PRO A 256 -6.88 -13.77 23.16
CA PRO A 256 -5.69 -14.51 23.59
C PRO A 256 -5.47 -15.80 22.79
N GLY A 257 -6.55 -16.54 22.50
CA GLY A 257 -6.49 -17.73 21.67
C GLY A 257 -6.05 -17.46 20.23
N ALA A 258 -6.52 -16.35 19.65
CA ALA A 258 -6.11 -15.92 18.31
C ALA A 258 -4.61 -15.58 18.26
N PHE A 259 -4.07 -14.87 19.24
CA PHE A 259 -2.63 -14.61 19.32
C PHE A 259 -1.82 -15.90 19.42
N VAL A 260 -2.24 -16.84 20.28
CA VAL A 260 -1.58 -18.16 20.38
C VAL A 260 -1.61 -18.88 19.04
N GLU A 261 -2.75 -18.87 18.34
CA GLU A 261 -2.89 -19.49 17.01
C GLU A 261 -1.95 -18.84 15.98
N ILE A 262 -1.87 -17.50 15.96
CA ILE A 262 -0.98 -16.74 15.09
C ILE A 262 0.49 -17.12 15.34
N PHE A 263 0.94 -17.08 16.60
CA PHE A 263 2.33 -17.41 16.94
C PHE A 263 2.68 -18.87 16.65
N GLN A 264 1.82 -19.81 17.01
CA GLN A 264 2.05 -21.24 16.73
C GLN A 264 2.13 -21.50 15.22
N SER A 265 1.26 -20.87 14.42
CA SER A 265 1.26 -20.99 12.97
C SER A 265 2.51 -20.32 12.35
N ALA A 266 2.94 -19.17 12.88
CA ALA A 266 4.07 -18.42 12.34
C ALA A 266 5.40 -19.22 12.38
N PHE A 267 5.55 -20.08 13.38
CA PHE A 267 6.75 -20.90 13.59
C PHE A 267 6.54 -22.38 13.25
N GLY A 268 5.44 -22.71 12.56
CA GLY A 268 5.14 -24.07 12.11
C GLY A 268 4.88 -25.07 13.23
N LEU A 269 4.63 -24.62 14.48
CA LEU A 269 4.51 -25.47 15.66
C LEU A 269 3.31 -26.43 15.63
N ARG A 270 2.37 -26.22 14.70
CA ARG A 270 1.20 -27.08 14.47
C ARG A 270 1.38 -28.09 13.35
N ALA A 271 2.45 -27.98 12.58
CA ALA A 271 2.73 -28.90 11.49
C ALA A 271 3.39 -30.19 12.01
N ALA A 272 3.09 -31.33 11.40
CA ALA A 272 3.78 -32.57 11.68
C ALA A 272 5.29 -32.40 11.45
N ALA A 273 6.13 -33.11 12.21
CA ALA A 273 7.56 -32.87 12.35
C ALA A 273 8.37 -32.68 11.05
N GLY A 274 7.92 -33.21 9.92
CA GLY A 274 8.54 -33.00 8.60
C GLY A 274 8.04 -31.79 7.81
N GLY A 275 6.91 -31.16 8.20
CA GLY A 275 6.28 -30.03 7.50
C GLY A 275 6.46 -28.67 8.16
N ALA A 276 6.99 -28.61 9.39
CA ALA A 276 7.06 -27.37 10.19
C ALA A 276 7.87 -26.26 9.50
N MET A 277 9.04 -26.60 8.94
CA MET A 277 9.88 -25.64 8.22
C MET A 277 9.19 -25.13 6.94
N GLY A 278 8.54 -26.01 6.18
CA GLY A 278 7.80 -25.63 4.98
C GLY A 278 6.63 -24.70 5.30
N ALA A 279 5.84 -25.04 6.31
CA ALA A 279 4.71 -24.21 6.76
C ALA A 279 5.18 -22.81 7.23
N MET A 280 6.27 -22.74 7.99
CA MET A 280 6.87 -21.47 8.41
C MET A 280 7.33 -20.62 7.21
N ILE A 281 8.00 -21.21 6.23
CA ILE A 281 8.48 -20.50 5.03
C ILE A 281 7.29 -19.96 4.25
N VAL A 282 6.24 -20.74 4.04
CA VAL A 282 5.03 -20.30 3.32
C VAL A 282 4.34 -19.16 4.07
N ALA A 283 4.14 -19.28 5.40
CA ALA A 283 3.57 -18.22 6.22
C ALA A 283 4.39 -16.92 6.12
N MET A 284 5.72 -17.02 6.19
CA MET A 284 6.65 -15.91 6.05
C MET A 284 6.55 -15.26 4.67
N GLN A 285 6.63 -16.04 3.59
CA GLN A 285 6.56 -15.50 2.22
C GLN A 285 5.22 -14.81 1.97
N LYS A 286 4.12 -15.45 2.29
CA LYS A 286 2.77 -14.89 2.06
C LYS A 286 2.51 -13.68 2.95
N GLY A 287 2.94 -13.73 4.22
CA GLY A 287 2.80 -12.61 5.15
C GLY A 287 3.61 -11.38 4.73
N ILE A 288 4.90 -11.55 4.42
CA ILE A 288 5.78 -10.44 4.02
C ILE A 288 5.33 -9.85 2.68
N ALA A 289 5.08 -10.69 1.66
CA ALA A 289 4.65 -10.22 0.34
C ALA A 289 3.37 -9.39 0.43
N ARG A 290 2.33 -9.89 1.12
CA ARG A 290 1.07 -9.17 1.27
C ARG A 290 1.16 -7.97 2.22
N GLY A 291 2.02 -8.02 3.24
CA GLY A 291 2.33 -6.88 4.10
C GLY A 291 2.94 -5.72 3.30
N ILE A 292 3.91 -6.01 2.44
CA ILE A 292 4.55 -5.01 1.58
C ILE A 292 3.64 -4.52 0.47
N PHE A 293 2.83 -5.42 -0.10
CA PHE A 293 1.78 -5.04 -1.05
C PHE A 293 0.81 -4.01 -0.43
N SER A 294 0.48 -4.14 0.86
CA SER A 294 -0.40 -3.23 1.58
C SER A 294 0.29 -1.91 1.91
N ASN A 295 1.40 -1.93 2.67
CA ASN A 295 2.02 -0.70 3.19
C ASN A 295 3.05 -0.06 2.27
N GLU A 296 3.44 -0.73 1.20
CA GLU A 296 4.41 -0.26 0.19
C GLU A 296 5.78 0.16 0.75
N ALA A 297 6.18 -0.29 1.94
CA ALA A 297 7.48 0.04 2.51
C ALA A 297 8.62 -0.66 1.75
N GLY A 298 9.51 0.13 1.17
CA GLY A 298 10.61 -0.38 0.33
C GLY A 298 10.26 -0.52 -1.15
N ILE A 299 8.99 -0.35 -1.55
CA ILE A 299 8.61 -0.27 -2.98
C ILE A 299 9.08 1.06 -3.57
N GLY A 300 9.03 2.16 -2.78
CA GLY A 300 9.46 3.49 -3.22
C GLY A 300 8.35 4.33 -3.85
N SER A 301 7.10 3.97 -3.70
CA SER A 301 5.93 4.71 -4.21
C SER A 301 5.59 5.93 -3.35
N ALA A 302 5.41 5.75 -2.05
CA ALA A 302 5.07 6.81 -1.09
C ALA A 302 6.05 8.01 -1.08
N PRO A 303 7.37 7.85 -1.30
CA PRO A 303 8.30 8.95 -1.49
C PRO A 303 7.89 9.97 -2.55
N ILE A 304 7.15 9.55 -3.58
CA ILE A 304 6.70 10.42 -4.67
C ILE A 304 5.69 11.45 -4.13
N ALA A 305 4.74 11.04 -3.29
CA ALA A 305 3.82 11.96 -2.63
C ALA A 305 4.52 12.79 -1.53
N ALA A 306 5.40 12.17 -0.75
CA ALA A 306 6.13 12.84 0.32
C ALA A 306 6.97 14.02 -0.17
N ALA A 307 7.52 13.93 -1.38
CA ALA A 307 8.30 15.00 -1.99
C ALA A 307 7.50 16.29 -2.22
N ALA A 308 6.19 16.20 -2.42
CA ALA A 308 5.31 17.36 -2.62
C ALA A 308 4.95 18.11 -1.33
N ALA A 309 5.33 17.57 -0.15
CA ALA A 309 5.00 18.19 1.14
C ALA A 309 5.71 19.51 1.38
N GLN A 310 5.00 20.48 1.98
CA GLN A 310 5.50 21.77 2.42
C GLN A 310 6.26 21.63 3.74
N VAL A 311 7.54 21.26 3.66
CA VAL A 311 8.43 21.10 4.81
C VAL A 311 9.79 21.70 4.54
N GLU A 312 10.40 22.33 5.57
CA GLU A 312 11.78 22.80 5.53
C GLU A 312 12.77 21.66 5.73
N GLU A 313 12.47 20.77 6.66
CA GLU A 313 13.38 19.70 7.06
C GLU A 313 12.89 18.35 6.53
N PRO A 314 13.67 17.69 5.66
CA PRO A 314 13.30 16.37 5.09
C PRO A 314 12.97 15.31 6.13
N ALA A 315 13.66 15.31 7.28
CA ALA A 315 13.42 14.38 8.37
C ALA A 315 12.02 14.51 9.01
N GLN A 316 11.44 15.72 9.00
CA GLN A 316 10.08 15.96 9.51
C GLN A 316 9.05 15.21 8.65
N GLN A 317 9.14 15.32 7.32
CA GLN A 317 8.24 14.56 6.44
C GLN A 317 8.48 13.06 6.53
N GLY A 318 9.73 12.63 6.69
CA GLY A 318 10.03 11.22 6.96
C GLY A 318 9.29 10.69 8.20
N LEU A 319 9.29 11.45 9.31
CA LEU A 319 8.57 11.11 10.55
C LEU A 319 7.05 11.03 10.31
N VAL A 320 6.46 11.97 9.59
CA VAL A 320 5.03 11.93 9.26
C VAL A 320 4.73 10.73 8.36
N SER A 321 5.51 10.51 7.31
CA SER A 321 5.28 9.44 6.34
C SER A 321 5.42 8.03 6.93
N MET A 322 6.28 7.83 7.95
CA MET A 322 6.42 6.52 8.59
C MET A 322 5.14 6.06 9.29
N LEU A 323 4.25 6.99 9.68
CA LEU A 323 2.93 6.67 10.24
C LEU A 323 2.05 5.92 9.25
N GLY A 324 2.29 6.09 7.94
CA GLY A 324 1.57 5.35 6.92
C GLY A 324 1.66 3.84 7.12
N THR A 325 2.85 3.29 7.35
CA THR A 325 3.04 1.85 7.61
C THR A 325 2.40 1.41 8.93
N VAL A 326 2.43 2.27 9.96
CA VAL A 326 1.80 1.99 11.26
C VAL A 326 0.27 1.91 11.10
N ILE A 327 -0.34 2.90 10.45
CA ILE A 327 -1.79 2.97 10.24
C ILE A 327 -2.25 1.81 9.35
N ASP A 328 -1.59 1.62 8.22
CA ASP A 328 -1.95 0.61 7.23
C ASP A 328 -1.88 -0.81 7.79
N THR A 329 -0.71 -1.20 8.29
CA THR A 329 -0.47 -2.62 8.62
C THR A 329 -0.63 -2.91 10.10
N LEU A 330 -0.01 -2.10 11.00
CA LEU A 330 -0.09 -2.39 12.43
C LEU A 330 -1.48 -2.09 13.03
N ILE A 331 -2.31 -1.28 12.35
CA ILE A 331 -3.70 -1.03 12.77
C ILE A 331 -4.68 -1.74 11.83
N ILE A 332 -4.80 -1.31 10.57
CA ILE A 332 -5.89 -1.78 9.68
C ILE A 332 -5.74 -3.27 9.33
N CYS A 333 -4.56 -3.72 8.85
CA CYS A 333 -4.37 -5.14 8.56
C CYS A 333 -4.47 -6.02 9.81
N THR A 334 -4.07 -5.51 10.99
CA THR A 334 -4.23 -6.24 12.26
C THR A 334 -5.70 -6.46 12.61
N ILE A 335 -6.55 -5.45 12.43
CA ILE A 335 -8.01 -5.56 12.61
C ILE A 335 -8.57 -6.65 11.70
N THR A 336 -8.24 -6.59 10.40
CA THR A 336 -8.68 -7.59 9.42
C THR A 336 -8.23 -8.99 9.81
N GLY A 337 -6.95 -9.14 10.09
CA GLY A 337 -6.35 -10.45 10.40
C GLY A 337 -6.90 -11.05 11.69
N LEU A 338 -7.05 -10.25 12.75
CA LEU A 338 -7.67 -10.72 14.00
C LEU A 338 -9.13 -11.11 13.80
N ALA A 339 -9.92 -10.33 13.05
CA ALA A 339 -11.30 -10.69 12.75
C ALA A 339 -11.39 -12.05 12.04
N ILE A 340 -10.54 -12.29 11.05
CA ILE A 340 -10.47 -13.55 10.29
C ILE A 340 -10.06 -14.73 11.19
N VAL A 341 -9.05 -14.54 12.06
CA VAL A 341 -8.56 -15.60 12.95
C VAL A 341 -9.55 -15.91 14.07
N ILE A 342 -10.12 -14.90 14.72
CA ILE A 342 -11.09 -15.03 15.83
C ILE A 342 -12.35 -15.79 15.38
N THR A 343 -12.81 -15.57 14.14
CA THR A 343 -14.01 -16.23 13.59
C THR A 343 -13.71 -17.57 12.96
N GLY A 344 -12.47 -17.82 12.56
CA GLY A 344 -12.11 -19.01 11.80
C GLY A 344 -12.59 -18.97 10.34
N ALA A 345 -12.97 -17.80 9.82
CA ALA A 345 -13.49 -17.63 8.46
C ALA A 345 -12.53 -18.15 7.38
N TRP A 346 -11.23 -18.14 7.63
CA TRP A 346 -10.21 -18.67 6.73
C TRP A 346 -10.23 -20.19 6.54
N LYS A 347 -10.96 -20.93 7.41
CA LYS A 347 -11.11 -22.39 7.34
C LYS A 347 -12.32 -22.82 6.49
N VAL A 348 -13.16 -21.88 6.07
CA VAL A 348 -14.38 -22.18 5.32
C VAL A 348 -14.00 -22.44 3.86
N GLU A 349 -14.24 -23.68 3.41
CA GLU A 349 -13.95 -24.09 2.03
C GLU A 349 -14.75 -23.26 1.02
N GLY A 350 -14.10 -22.90 -0.08
CA GLY A 350 -14.71 -22.14 -1.17
C GLY A 350 -14.79 -20.62 -0.94
N LEU A 351 -14.37 -20.09 0.23
CA LEU A 351 -14.25 -18.65 0.43
C LEU A 351 -12.84 -18.17 0.07
N GLU A 352 -12.76 -17.10 -0.71
CA GLU A 352 -11.51 -16.48 -1.13
C GLU A 352 -11.59 -14.96 -1.05
N GLY A 353 -10.43 -14.31 -0.84
CA GLY A 353 -10.28 -12.87 -0.92
C GLY A 353 -11.25 -12.09 -0.04
N ALA A 354 -12.04 -11.18 -0.63
CA ALA A 354 -13.00 -10.35 0.09
C ALA A 354 -14.09 -11.14 0.81
N ALA A 355 -14.50 -12.30 0.29
CA ALA A 355 -15.55 -13.12 0.88
C ALA A 355 -15.17 -13.66 2.27
N VAL A 356 -13.89 -13.99 2.50
CA VAL A 356 -13.36 -14.41 3.81
C VAL A 356 -13.50 -13.28 4.83
N THR A 357 -13.10 -12.07 4.47
CA THR A 357 -13.20 -10.91 5.37
C THR A 357 -14.65 -10.51 5.60
N THR A 358 -15.50 -10.60 4.58
CA THR A 358 -16.95 -10.36 4.70
C THR A 358 -17.55 -11.32 5.70
N ARG A 359 -17.26 -12.62 5.59
CA ARG A 359 -17.70 -13.63 6.52
C ARG A 359 -17.21 -13.35 7.94
N ALA A 360 -15.95 -12.97 8.10
CA ALA A 360 -15.38 -12.63 9.41
C ALA A 360 -16.10 -11.46 10.08
N PHE A 361 -16.43 -10.40 9.32
CA PHE A 361 -17.17 -9.26 9.84
C PHE A 361 -18.63 -9.60 10.18
N GLN A 362 -19.28 -10.42 9.35
CA GLN A 362 -20.65 -10.91 9.61
C GLN A 362 -20.74 -11.73 10.89
N ASP A 363 -19.74 -12.59 11.16
CA ASP A 363 -19.73 -13.49 12.32
C ASP A 363 -19.24 -12.79 13.62
N ALA A 364 -18.48 -11.69 13.50
CA ALA A 364 -17.84 -11.03 14.65
C ALA A 364 -18.52 -9.74 15.11
N LEU A 365 -19.25 -9.03 14.23
CA LEU A 365 -19.95 -7.79 14.59
C LEU A 365 -21.32 -8.09 15.20
N PRO A 366 -21.71 -7.36 16.25
CA PRO A 366 -23.02 -7.51 16.90
C PRO A 366 -24.15 -6.75 16.16
N ILE A 367 -24.17 -6.83 14.84
CA ILE A 367 -25.16 -6.20 13.97
C ILE A 367 -25.69 -7.21 12.94
N PRO A 368 -26.82 -6.96 12.28
CA PRO A 368 -27.32 -7.85 11.24
C PRO A 368 -26.25 -8.17 10.18
N SER A 369 -26.14 -9.44 9.82
CA SER A 369 -25.12 -9.95 8.89
C SER A 369 -25.07 -9.18 7.56
N GLN A 370 -26.23 -8.78 7.04
CA GLN A 370 -26.30 -7.99 5.82
C GLN A 370 -25.76 -6.56 5.98
N ALA A 371 -25.96 -5.96 7.16
CA ALA A 371 -25.40 -4.64 7.48
C ALA A 371 -23.87 -4.70 7.60
N ALA A 372 -23.33 -5.75 8.23
CA ALA A 372 -21.87 -5.96 8.31
C ALA A 372 -21.26 -6.13 6.91
N ALA A 373 -21.89 -6.93 6.05
CA ALA A 373 -21.44 -7.10 4.67
C ALA A 373 -21.49 -5.80 3.86
N PHE A 374 -22.56 -4.99 4.04
CA PHE A 374 -22.69 -3.68 3.38
C PHE A 374 -21.59 -2.71 3.80
N ILE A 375 -21.32 -2.61 5.10
CA ILE A 375 -20.25 -1.73 5.63
C ILE A 375 -18.90 -2.14 5.07
N LEU A 376 -18.57 -3.44 5.05
CA LEU A 376 -17.30 -3.91 4.53
C LEU A 376 -17.18 -3.67 3.02
N MET A 377 -18.24 -3.92 2.24
CA MET A 377 -18.29 -3.59 0.82
C MET A 377 -18.03 -2.11 0.60
N LEU A 378 -18.66 -1.24 1.37
CA LEU A 378 -18.47 0.21 1.27
C LEU A 378 -17.04 0.63 1.61
N CYS A 379 -16.47 0.07 2.70
CA CYS A 379 -15.07 0.31 3.05
C CYS A 379 -14.13 -0.12 1.93
N LEU A 380 -14.33 -1.31 1.36
CA LEU A 380 -13.51 -1.80 0.24
C LEU A 380 -13.63 -0.89 -0.99
N CYS A 381 -14.83 -0.41 -1.30
CA CYS A 381 -15.05 0.55 -2.40
C CYS A 381 -14.24 1.83 -2.18
N PHE A 382 -14.29 2.43 -1.00
CA PHE A 382 -13.53 3.64 -0.70
C PHE A 382 -12.02 3.39 -0.69
N PHE A 383 -11.56 2.32 -0.06
CA PHE A 383 -10.15 1.94 0.00
C PHE A 383 -9.57 1.77 -1.41
N ALA A 384 -10.19 0.96 -2.23
CA ALA A 384 -9.71 0.70 -3.57
C ALA A 384 -9.86 1.92 -4.50
N PHE A 385 -10.93 2.72 -4.37
CA PHE A 385 -11.11 3.96 -5.12
C PHE A 385 -9.98 4.96 -4.85
N THR A 386 -9.62 5.17 -3.58
CA THR A 386 -8.54 6.10 -3.25
C THR A 386 -7.19 5.58 -3.73
N THR A 387 -6.97 4.25 -3.72
CA THR A 387 -5.74 3.65 -4.24
C THR A 387 -5.57 3.88 -5.74
N ILE A 388 -6.64 3.81 -6.52
CA ILE A 388 -6.62 4.16 -7.95
C ILE A 388 -6.12 5.61 -8.14
N LEU A 389 -6.62 6.55 -7.34
CA LEU A 389 -6.23 7.96 -7.44
C LEU A 389 -4.76 8.20 -7.05
N GLY A 390 -4.30 7.56 -5.97
CA GLY A 390 -2.92 7.71 -5.50
C GLY A 390 -1.91 7.13 -6.48
N TRP A 391 -2.21 5.98 -7.08
CA TRP A 391 -1.32 5.34 -8.05
C TRP A 391 -1.29 6.01 -9.42
N ASP A 392 -2.38 6.67 -9.85
CA ASP A 392 -2.33 7.54 -11.03
C ASP A 392 -1.28 8.63 -10.84
N TYR A 393 -1.32 9.34 -9.71
CA TYR A 393 -0.33 10.35 -9.39
C TYR A 393 1.10 9.81 -9.40
N TYR A 394 1.35 8.65 -8.77
CA TYR A 394 2.69 8.06 -8.71
C TYR A 394 3.22 7.69 -10.09
N SER A 395 2.40 7.05 -10.89
CA SER A 395 2.79 6.60 -12.22
C SER A 395 2.96 7.74 -13.22
N GLU A 396 2.14 8.81 -13.13
CA GLU A 396 2.36 10.04 -13.89
C GLU A 396 3.70 10.69 -13.56
N ARG A 397 4.09 10.77 -12.27
CA ARG A 397 5.40 11.31 -11.87
C ARG A 397 6.57 10.45 -12.37
N CYS A 398 6.41 9.12 -12.38
CA CYS A 398 7.39 8.23 -12.99
C CYS A 398 7.53 8.46 -14.50
N LEU A 399 6.41 8.65 -15.20
CA LEU A 399 6.41 8.91 -16.64
C LEU A 399 6.98 10.29 -16.99
N GLU A 400 6.70 11.31 -16.18
CA GLU A 400 7.32 12.63 -16.30
C GLU A 400 8.85 12.55 -16.26
N TYR A 401 9.39 11.82 -15.28
CA TYR A 401 10.82 11.60 -15.20
C TYR A 401 11.38 10.91 -16.46
N LEU A 402 10.71 9.86 -16.95
CA LEU A 402 11.13 9.13 -18.16
C LEU A 402 11.10 9.98 -19.43
N THR A 403 10.13 10.88 -19.56
CA THR A 403 9.86 11.68 -20.74
C THR A 403 10.44 13.10 -20.68
N ASN A 404 11.23 13.41 -19.62
CA ASN A 404 11.78 14.74 -19.35
C ASN A 404 10.68 15.83 -19.36
N ASP A 405 9.60 15.58 -18.62
CA ASP A 405 8.49 16.51 -18.40
C ASP A 405 7.67 16.81 -19.68
N ASN A 406 7.43 15.78 -20.49
CA ASN A 406 6.57 15.93 -21.68
C ASN A 406 5.09 15.77 -21.31
N GLN A 407 4.42 16.87 -21.04
CA GLN A 407 3.02 16.92 -20.60
C GLN A 407 2.02 16.32 -21.61
N LYS A 408 2.34 16.26 -22.91
CA LYS A 408 1.49 15.61 -23.92
C LYS A 408 1.47 14.10 -23.72
N ILE A 409 2.63 13.51 -23.40
CA ILE A 409 2.74 12.07 -23.14
C ILE A 409 2.04 11.73 -21.82
N VAL A 410 2.23 12.54 -20.78
CA VAL A 410 1.57 12.37 -19.47
C VAL A 410 0.03 12.44 -19.63
N SER A 411 -0.47 13.42 -20.38
CA SER A 411 -1.91 13.50 -20.65
C SER A 411 -2.45 12.29 -21.43
N GLY A 412 -1.70 11.79 -22.42
CA GLY A 412 -2.05 10.57 -23.15
C GLY A 412 -2.08 9.34 -22.22
N TYR A 413 -1.12 9.25 -21.31
CA TYR A 413 -1.07 8.19 -20.30
C TYR A 413 -2.28 8.22 -19.36
N ARG A 414 -2.72 9.39 -18.89
CA ARG A 414 -3.92 9.53 -18.05
C ARG A 414 -5.16 8.96 -18.73
N TRP A 415 -5.35 9.19 -20.02
CA TRP A 415 -6.45 8.59 -20.76
C TRP A 415 -6.30 7.07 -20.93
N LEU A 416 -5.08 6.58 -21.12
CA LEU A 416 -4.80 5.14 -21.12
C LEU A 416 -5.10 4.51 -19.76
N TYR A 417 -4.73 5.19 -18.65
CA TYR A 417 -5.01 4.76 -17.30
C TYR A 417 -6.53 4.64 -17.05
N ILE A 418 -7.31 5.66 -17.44
CA ILE A 418 -8.79 5.64 -17.36
C ILE A 418 -9.37 4.49 -18.19
N PHE A 419 -8.81 4.24 -19.38
CA PHE A 419 -9.21 3.10 -20.21
C PHE A 419 -8.92 1.75 -19.54
N CYS A 420 -7.77 1.60 -18.89
CA CYS A 420 -7.44 0.40 -18.11
C CYS A 420 -8.43 0.16 -16.97
N ILE A 421 -8.88 1.23 -16.30
CA ILE A 421 -9.92 1.12 -15.26
C ILE A 421 -11.24 0.60 -15.86
N PHE A 422 -11.63 1.08 -17.04
CA PHE A 422 -12.83 0.61 -17.73
C PHE A 422 -12.75 -0.89 -18.10
N ILE A 423 -11.57 -1.37 -18.51
CA ILE A 423 -11.36 -2.77 -18.92
C ILE A 423 -11.19 -3.72 -17.71
N GLY A 424 -10.68 -3.20 -16.59
CA GLY A 424 -10.34 -4.02 -15.40
C GLY A 424 -11.41 -4.97 -14.91
N PRO A 425 -12.71 -4.60 -14.84
CA PRO A 425 -13.80 -5.48 -14.40
C PRO A 425 -13.98 -6.73 -15.23
N TYR A 426 -13.49 -6.74 -16.46
CA TYR A 426 -13.65 -7.83 -17.43
C TYR A 426 -12.44 -8.77 -17.49
N MET A 427 -11.39 -8.48 -16.71
CA MET A 427 -10.18 -9.30 -16.63
C MET A 427 -10.36 -10.45 -15.62
N THR A 428 -9.62 -11.54 -15.83
CA THR A 428 -9.61 -12.65 -14.87
C THR A 428 -8.85 -12.27 -13.60
N VAL A 429 -9.44 -12.57 -12.43
CA VAL A 429 -8.91 -12.17 -11.11
C VAL A 429 -7.48 -12.68 -10.90
N SER A 430 -7.21 -13.95 -11.20
CA SER A 430 -5.90 -14.57 -10.95
C SER A 430 -4.77 -13.87 -11.69
N ALA A 431 -4.88 -13.68 -13.02
CA ALA A 431 -3.84 -13.03 -13.82
C ALA A 431 -3.57 -11.58 -13.37
N VAL A 432 -4.63 -10.84 -12.98
CA VAL A 432 -4.54 -9.47 -12.49
C VAL A 432 -3.66 -9.38 -11.24
N TRP A 433 -3.91 -10.24 -10.26
CA TRP A 433 -3.13 -10.22 -9.01
C TRP A 433 -1.69 -10.67 -9.21
N THR A 434 -1.44 -11.68 -10.04
CA THR A 434 -0.08 -12.17 -10.32
C THR A 434 0.76 -11.12 -11.05
N ILE A 435 0.18 -10.42 -12.04
CA ILE A 435 0.88 -9.31 -12.73
C ILE A 435 1.18 -8.18 -11.76
N ALA A 436 0.21 -7.80 -10.90
CA ALA A 436 0.40 -6.76 -9.90
C ALA A 436 1.55 -7.11 -8.94
N ASP A 437 1.61 -8.33 -8.46
CA ASP A 437 2.68 -8.80 -7.59
C ASP A 437 4.06 -8.73 -8.27
N ILE A 438 4.17 -9.23 -9.50
CA ILE A 438 5.42 -9.23 -10.27
C ILE A 438 5.97 -7.80 -10.43
N VAL A 439 5.16 -6.86 -10.94
CA VAL A 439 5.64 -5.51 -11.22
C VAL A 439 5.98 -4.73 -9.95
N ASN A 440 5.26 -4.96 -8.84
CA ASN A 440 5.59 -4.40 -7.54
C ASN A 440 6.93 -4.90 -7.00
N GLY A 441 7.17 -6.20 -7.06
CA GLY A 441 8.44 -6.77 -6.62
C GLY A 441 9.62 -6.25 -7.43
N LEU A 442 9.46 -6.11 -8.75
CA LEU A 442 10.48 -5.56 -9.64
C LEU A 442 10.75 -4.06 -9.37
N MET A 443 9.73 -3.28 -9.02
CA MET A 443 9.87 -1.87 -8.64
C MET A 443 10.63 -1.70 -7.32
N ALA A 444 10.49 -2.63 -6.37
CA ALA A 444 11.17 -2.57 -5.09
C ALA A 444 12.70 -2.70 -5.22
N LEU A 445 13.20 -3.53 -6.14
CA LEU A 445 14.64 -3.81 -6.27
C LEU A 445 15.52 -2.56 -6.43
N PRO A 446 15.27 -1.65 -7.40
CA PRO A 446 16.04 -0.43 -7.56
C PRO A 446 16.01 0.46 -6.30
N ASN A 447 14.86 0.55 -5.65
CA ASN A 447 14.68 1.35 -4.44
C ASN A 447 15.50 0.80 -3.26
N LEU A 448 15.44 -0.50 -3.01
CA LEU A 448 16.19 -1.14 -1.92
C LEU A 448 17.71 -0.98 -2.10
N VAL A 449 18.22 -1.13 -3.33
CA VAL A 449 19.62 -0.85 -3.66
C VAL A 449 19.99 0.59 -3.30
N ALA A 450 19.15 1.55 -3.65
CA ALA A 450 19.38 2.96 -3.33
C ALA A 450 19.35 3.23 -1.81
N LEU A 451 18.42 2.65 -1.08
CA LEU A 451 18.33 2.80 0.38
C LEU A 451 19.56 2.24 1.09
N ILE A 452 20.07 1.09 0.63
CA ILE A 452 21.31 0.51 1.15
C ILE A 452 22.49 1.43 0.83
N ALA A 453 22.61 1.94 -0.39
CA ALA A 453 23.70 2.84 -0.78
C ALA A 453 23.67 4.16 -0.02
N LEU A 454 22.48 4.73 0.16
CA LEU A 454 22.27 6.05 0.78
C LEU A 454 22.02 6.01 2.30
N ASN A 455 22.12 4.85 2.93
CA ASN A 455 21.87 4.73 4.38
C ASN A 455 22.72 5.67 5.25
N GLY A 456 23.95 5.96 4.82
CA GLY A 456 24.82 6.94 5.49
C GLY A 456 24.27 8.36 5.43
N VAL A 457 23.68 8.76 4.31
CA VAL A 457 23.02 10.07 4.13
C VAL A 457 21.80 10.14 5.05
N VAL A 458 20.99 9.07 5.11
CA VAL A 458 19.81 9.00 6.00
C VAL A 458 20.21 9.23 7.45
N VAL A 459 21.25 8.55 7.94
CA VAL A 459 21.72 8.68 9.32
C VAL A 459 22.27 10.08 9.60
N ALA A 460 23.04 10.65 8.67
CA ALA A 460 23.63 11.98 8.83
C ALA A 460 22.55 13.07 8.90
N GLU A 461 21.58 13.07 7.99
CA GLU A 461 20.49 14.05 7.99
C GLU A 461 19.60 13.90 9.23
N THR A 462 19.30 12.69 9.63
CA THR A 462 18.52 12.43 10.85
C THR A 462 19.22 12.99 12.09
N LYS A 463 20.51 12.73 12.26
CA LYS A 463 21.31 13.27 13.37
C LYS A 463 21.34 14.80 13.36
N LYS A 464 21.59 15.41 12.19
CA LYS A 464 21.59 16.85 12.01
C LYS A 464 20.27 17.50 12.42
N TYR A 465 19.15 16.92 11.99
CA TYR A 465 17.81 17.37 12.35
C TYR A 465 17.57 17.36 13.86
N PHE A 466 17.85 16.24 14.53
CA PHE A 466 17.62 16.13 15.96
C PHE A 466 18.54 17.05 16.78
N ALA A 467 19.81 17.21 16.40
CA ALA A 467 20.73 18.15 17.04
C ALA A 467 20.24 19.62 16.92
N LYS A 468 19.76 20.01 15.72
CA LYS A 468 19.18 21.35 15.51
C LYS A 468 17.94 21.58 16.39
N ARG A 469 17.08 20.56 16.50
CA ARG A 469 15.86 20.61 17.31
C ARG A 469 16.18 20.72 18.82
N GLU A 470 17.13 19.94 19.33
CA GLU A 470 17.58 20.01 20.74
C GLU A 470 18.13 21.38 21.08
N ASN A 471 18.96 21.97 20.21
CA ASN A 471 19.49 23.32 20.38
C ASN A 471 18.36 24.37 20.42
N LYS A 472 17.34 24.26 19.56
CA LYS A 472 16.20 25.18 19.55
C LYS A 472 15.38 25.09 20.86
N ILE A 473 15.13 23.89 21.35
CA ILE A 473 14.40 23.66 22.62
C ILE A 473 15.20 24.23 23.80
N SER A 474 16.52 23.97 23.86
CA SER A 474 17.39 24.49 24.93
C SER A 474 17.52 26.00 24.93
N ALA A 475 17.44 26.64 23.78
CA ALA A 475 17.42 28.10 23.67
C ALA A 475 16.10 28.70 24.21
N LEU A 476 14.95 28.07 23.91
CA LEU A 476 13.64 28.51 24.41
C LEU A 476 13.44 28.29 25.92
N THR A 477 14.13 27.33 26.52
CA THR A 477 14.07 27.07 27.98
C THR A 477 14.99 27.93 28.78
N ARG A 478 15.92 28.67 28.13
CA ARG A 478 16.85 29.62 28.75
C ARG A 478 16.40 31.09 28.64
N SER A 479 15.41 31.35 27.76
CA SER A 479 14.74 32.67 27.64
C SER A 479 13.50 32.73 28.53
#